data_7b21a06ecf312ac1d1b2912dfc3a1b08
#
_entry.id   7b21a06ecf312ac1d1b2912dfc3a1b08
#
_cell.length_a   1.000
_cell.length_b   1.000
_cell.length_c   1.000
_cell.angle_alpha   90.00
_cell.angle_beta   90.00
_cell.angle_gamma   90.00
#
_symmetry.space_group_name_H-M   'P 1'
#
loop_
_entity.id
_entity.type
_entity.pdbx_description
1 polymer ?
#
loop_
_entity_poly.entity_id
_entity_poly.type
_entity_poly.pdbx_seq_one_letter_code
_entity_poly.pdbx_strand_id
1 'polypeptide(L)'
;MEACPRDAITIHSGGIRIHRGKCDNCGLCVPVCYPGALELLGREVSEEETLAEARKDALFYRNSGGGVTVSGGEPLAQPEFVAGFLRRCQEFGLHTTIDTCGYADSKALQLVLEHVDLVLYDIKHMEDEAHRRTTGVSNKRILANALAVASAGVSMIMRLPLISGINDSEENVRRTARFAQELGVRRLDLLPYHRFGTSKYTNLDRRYRL
;
A
#
# COMPACT_ATOMS: atom_id res chain seq x y z
N MET A 1 -19.73 -21.31 18.38
CA MET A 1 -19.16 -22.02 17.21
C MET A 1 -17.87 -22.67 17.67
N GLU A 2 -17.86 -23.98 17.82
CA GLU A 2 -16.73 -24.77 18.40
C GLU A 2 -15.40 -24.59 17.67
N ALA A 3 -15.44 -24.15 16.42
CA ALA A 3 -14.23 -23.98 15.61
C ALA A 3 -13.38 -22.73 15.98
N CYS A 4 -13.87 -21.82 16.82
CA CYS A 4 -13.11 -20.63 17.20
C CYS A 4 -12.49 -20.81 18.59
N PRO A 5 -11.16 -21.00 18.72
CA PRO A 5 -10.51 -21.17 20.04
C PRO A 5 -10.52 -19.91 20.91
N ARG A 6 -10.93 -18.75 20.33
CA ARG A 6 -10.99 -17.44 21.01
C ARG A 6 -12.40 -16.97 21.29
N ASP A 7 -13.42 -17.78 21.01
CA ASP A 7 -14.84 -17.38 21.10
C ASP A 7 -15.11 -16.01 20.43
N ALA A 8 -14.46 -15.79 19.29
CA ALA A 8 -14.55 -14.53 18.56
C ALA A 8 -15.73 -14.47 17.57
N ILE A 9 -16.53 -15.55 17.45
CA ILE A 9 -17.59 -15.64 16.45
C ILE A 9 -18.94 -15.82 17.12
N THR A 10 -19.91 -14.99 16.72
CA THR A 10 -21.32 -15.14 17.09
C THR A 10 -22.20 -15.23 15.84
N ILE A 11 -23.24 -16.06 15.92
CA ILE A 11 -24.23 -16.21 14.85
C ILE A 11 -25.52 -15.56 15.33
N HIS A 12 -26.12 -14.74 14.48
CA HIS A 12 -27.39 -14.07 14.71
C HIS A 12 -28.34 -14.33 13.53
N SER A 13 -29.59 -13.93 13.65
CA SER A 13 -30.55 -13.98 12.54
C SER A 13 -30.11 -13.17 11.30
N GLY A 14 -29.24 -12.19 11.46
CA GLY A 14 -28.67 -11.37 10.39
C GLY A 14 -27.32 -11.85 9.84
N GLY A 15 -26.81 -13.01 10.30
CA GLY A 15 -25.53 -13.57 9.82
C GLY A 15 -24.47 -13.80 10.89
N ILE A 16 -23.22 -13.84 10.47
CA ILE A 16 -22.06 -14.08 11.32
C ILE A 16 -21.39 -12.75 11.69
N ARG A 17 -21.08 -12.60 12.97
CA ARG A 17 -20.29 -11.46 13.46
C ARG A 17 -18.97 -11.94 14.04
N ILE A 18 -17.88 -11.27 13.67
CA ILE A 18 -16.54 -11.50 14.21
C ILE A 18 -16.21 -10.40 15.21
N HIS A 19 -15.93 -10.78 16.46
CA HIS A 19 -15.45 -9.87 17.50
C HIS A 19 -13.94 -9.64 17.29
N ARG A 20 -13.59 -8.59 16.56
CA ARG A 20 -12.20 -8.30 16.13
C ARG A 20 -11.22 -8.17 17.30
N GLY A 21 -11.66 -7.71 18.47
CA GLY A 21 -10.81 -7.63 19.67
C GLY A 21 -10.43 -9.00 20.29
N LYS A 22 -11.14 -10.08 19.90
CA LYS A 22 -10.84 -11.46 20.34
C LYS A 22 -10.18 -12.28 19.22
N CYS A 23 -10.39 -11.92 17.96
CA CYS A 23 -9.92 -12.65 16.79
C CYS A 23 -8.43 -12.42 16.57
N ASP A 24 -7.66 -13.52 16.54
CA ASP A 24 -6.22 -13.53 16.21
C ASP A 24 -5.94 -13.85 14.74
N ASN A 25 -6.97 -13.93 13.90
CA ASN A 25 -6.91 -14.25 12.47
C ASN A 25 -6.30 -15.65 12.16
N CYS A 26 -6.42 -16.62 13.05
CA CYS A 26 -5.88 -17.98 12.85
C CYS A 26 -6.50 -18.76 11.67
N GLY A 27 -7.62 -18.30 11.12
CA GLY A 27 -8.27 -18.90 9.94
C GLY A 27 -9.01 -20.21 10.18
N LEU A 28 -8.98 -20.83 11.38
CA LEU A 28 -9.58 -22.14 11.67
C LEU A 28 -11.10 -22.22 11.43
N CYS A 29 -11.79 -21.09 11.44
CA CYS A 29 -13.22 -21.01 11.19
C CYS A 29 -13.57 -21.05 9.68
N VAL A 30 -12.63 -20.78 8.79
CA VAL A 30 -12.88 -20.71 7.34
C VAL A 30 -13.22 -22.08 6.75
N PRO A 31 -12.42 -23.14 6.92
CA PRO A 31 -12.68 -24.45 6.30
C PRO A 31 -13.95 -25.13 6.80
N VAL A 32 -14.46 -24.72 7.95
CA VAL A 32 -15.71 -25.28 8.53
C VAL A 32 -16.94 -24.42 8.29
N CYS A 33 -16.79 -23.33 7.54
CA CYS A 33 -17.89 -22.46 7.16
C CYS A 33 -18.56 -22.96 5.88
N TYR A 34 -19.51 -23.89 5.99
CA TYR A 34 -20.21 -24.47 4.85
C TYR A 34 -20.81 -23.44 3.87
N PRO A 35 -21.44 -22.33 4.34
CA PRO A 35 -21.96 -21.30 3.43
C PRO A 35 -20.90 -20.43 2.77
N GLY A 36 -19.62 -20.58 3.09
CA GLY A 36 -18.55 -19.71 2.59
C GLY A 36 -18.64 -18.25 3.07
N ALA A 37 -19.35 -18.01 4.17
CA ALA A 37 -19.54 -16.66 4.72
C ALA A 37 -18.32 -16.11 5.45
N LEU A 38 -17.33 -16.95 5.72
CA LEU A 38 -16.05 -16.59 6.32
C LEU A 38 -14.93 -16.84 5.32
N GLU A 39 -14.09 -15.84 5.14
CA GLU A 39 -12.93 -15.89 4.27
C GLU A 39 -11.72 -15.29 4.98
N LEU A 40 -10.56 -15.90 4.82
CA LEU A 40 -9.29 -15.30 5.21
C LEU A 40 -8.75 -14.49 4.04
N LEU A 41 -8.67 -13.17 4.21
CA LEU A 41 -8.15 -12.30 3.18
C LEU A 41 -6.64 -12.29 3.19
N GLY A 42 -6.05 -12.56 2.04
CA GLY A 42 -4.63 -12.71 1.86
C GLY A 42 -4.14 -14.14 2.13
N ARG A 43 -2.94 -14.41 1.71
CA ARG A 43 -2.22 -15.66 1.92
C ARG A 43 -0.75 -15.36 2.13
N GLU A 44 -0.06 -16.22 2.85
CA GLU A 44 1.40 -16.20 2.89
C GLU A 44 1.94 -16.73 1.56
N VAL A 45 2.91 -16.02 1.03
CA VAL A 45 3.60 -16.39 -0.22
C VAL A 45 5.10 -16.19 -0.05
N SER A 46 5.88 -17.01 -0.72
CA SER A 46 7.33 -16.83 -0.80
C SER A 46 7.69 -15.83 -1.92
N GLU A 47 8.91 -15.29 -1.86
CA GLU A 47 9.48 -14.49 -2.96
C GLU A 47 9.50 -15.28 -4.27
N GLU A 48 9.80 -16.58 -4.21
CA GLU A 48 9.85 -17.50 -5.35
C GLU A 48 8.48 -17.64 -6.03
N GLU A 49 7.43 -17.90 -5.24
CA GLU A 49 6.06 -18.00 -5.75
C GLU A 49 5.59 -16.69 -6.37
N THR A 50 5.94 -15.55 -5.74
CA THR A 50 5.58 -14.23 -6.25
C THR A 50 6.32 -13.92 -7.54
N LEU A 51 7.61 -14.28 -7.64
CA LEU A 51 8.38 -14.12 -8.87
C LEU A 51 7.83 -15.03 -9.99
N ALA A 52 7.47 -16.28 -9.68
CA ALA A 52 6.89 -17.18 -10.66
C ALA A 52 5.60 -16.61 -11.27
N GLU A 53 4.79 -15.94 -10.46
CA GLU A 53 3.59 -15.25 -10.94
C GLU A 53 3.94 -14.05 -11.83
N ALA A 54 4.85 -13.18 -11.38
CA ALA A 54 5.30 -12.01 -12.13
C ALA A 54 5.91 -12.38 -13.50
N ARG A 55 6.62 -13.51 -13.58
CA ARG A 55 7.26 -14.00 -14.81
C ARG A 55 6.28 -14.42 -15.91
N LYS A 56 5.04 -14.75 -15.57
CA LYS A 56 4.02 -15.11 -16.58
C LYS A 56 3.79 -14.00 -17.59
N ASP A 57 3.95 -12.75 -17.15
CA ASP A 57 3.73 -11.55 -17.97
C ASP A 57 5.04 -10.95 -18.54
N ALA A 58 6.18 -11.63 -18.38
CA ALA A 58 7.50 -11.12 -18.79
C ALA A 58 7.59 -10.69 -20.27
N LEU A 59 6.86 -11.39 -21.17
CA LEU A 59 6.81 -11.03 -22.58
C LEU A 59 6.09 -9.68 -22.80
N PHE A 60 5.02 -9.43 -22.07
CA PHE A 60 4.29 -8.16 -22.12
C PHE A 60 5.16 -7.02 -21.56
N TYR A 61 5.87 -7.24 -20.47
CA TYR A 61 6.78 -6.24 -19.88
C TYR A 61 7.88 -5.82 -20.86
N ARG A 62 8.52 -6.79 -21.53
CA ARG A 62 9.55 -6.50 -22.55
C ARG A 62 9.01 -5.68 -23.72
N ASN A 63 7.79 -5.98 -24.18
CA ASN A 63 7.22 -5.31 -25.34
C ASN A 63 6.68 -3.91 -25.02
N SER A 64 6.26 -3.67 -23.78
CA SER A 64 5.67 -2.39 -23.34
C SER A 64 6.66 -1.46 -22.63
N GLY A 65 7.85 -1.95 -22.26
CA GLY A 65 8.76 -1.26 -21.34
C GLY A 65 8.21 -1.19 -19.91
N GLY A 66 7.23 -2.05 -19.58
CA GLY A 66 6.64 -2.18 -18.25
C GLY A 66 7.44 -3.07 -17.31
N GLY A 67 6.85 -3.40 -16.17
CA GLY A 67 7.48 -4.23 -15.15
C GLY A 67 6.55 -4.55 -14.00
N VAL A 68 7.14 -4.81 -12.84
CA VAL A 68 6.42 -5.19 -11.63
C VAL A 68 6.26 -3.98 -10.73
N THR A 69 5.03 -3.75 -10.23
CA THR A 69 4.75 -2.76 -9.19
C THR A 69 4.33 -3.46 -7.91
N VAL A 70 5.09 -3.24 -6.83
CA VAL A 70 4.69 -3.67 -5.48
C VAL A 70 3.85 -2.58 -4.84
N SER A 71 2.62 -2.93 -4.50
CA SER A 71 1.61 -2.06 -3.90
C SER A 71 0.84 -2.84 -2.81
N GLY A 72 -0.36 -2.36 -2.43
CA GLY A 72 -1.26 -3.09 -1.53
C GLY A 72 -1.73 -2.28 -0.34
N GLY A 73 -1.33 -2.65 0.90
CA GLY A 73 -1.38 -1.77 2.05
C GLY A 73 -0.23 -0.76 1.95
N GLU A 74 0.77 -0.90 2.85
CA GLU A 74 2.03 -0.17 2.71
C GLU A 74 3.15 -1.22 2.50
N PRO A 75 3.79 -1.27 1.32
CA PRO A 75 4.83 -2.26 1.02
C PRO A 75 6.00 -2.21 2.01
N LEU A 76 6.34 -1.00 2.48
CA LEU A 76 7.41 -0.79 3.46
C LEU A 76 7.08 -1.33 4.87
N ALA A 77 5.90 -1.92 5.08
CA ALA A 77 5.58 -2.67 6.29
C ALA A 77 6.22 -4.07 6.29
N GLN A 78 6.68 -4.57 5.15
CA GLN A 78 7.37 -5.85 4.97
C GLN A 78 8.65 -5.67 4.13
N PRO A 79 9.61 -4.84 4.59
CA PRO A 79 10.69 -4.34 3.75
C PRO A 79 11.65 -5.47 3.29
N GLU A 80 11.91 -6.48 4.13
CA GLU A 80 12.79 -7.60 3.79
C GLU A 80 12.21 -8.44 2.65
N PHE A 81 10.91 -8.77 2.73
CA PHE A 81 10.23 -9.50 1.67
C PHE A 81 10.19 -8.69 0.36
N VAL A 82 9.85 -7.39 0.46
CA VAL A 82 9.75 -6.52 -0.72
C VAL A 82 11.12 -6.36 -1.38
N ALA A 83 12.17 -6.10 -0.61
CA ALA A 83 13.53 -5.98 -1.13
C ALA A 83 14.00 -7.29 -1.80
N GLY A 84 13.80 -8.44 -1.14
CA GLY A 84 14.14 -9.75 -1.68
C GLY A 84 13.42 -10.06 -2.99
N PHE A 85 12.12 -9.79 -3.04
CA PHE A 85 11.32 -9.99 -4.25
C PHE A 85 11.76 -9.06 -5.40
N LEU A 86 11.94 -7.76 -5.14
CA LEU A 86 12.36 -6.80 -6.16
C LEU A 86 13.78 -7.10 -6.69
N ARG A 87 14.71 -7.49 -5.81
CA ARG A 87 16.03 -7.95 -6.22
C ARG A 87 15.95 -9.11 -7.22
N ARG A 88 15.13 -10.12 -6.93
CA ARG A 88 14.90 -11.25 -7.85
C ARG A 88 14.26 -10.82 -9.17
N CYS A 89 13.36 -9.84 -9.15
CA CYS A 89 12.80 -9.25 -10.36
C CYS A 89 13.87 -8.59 -11.21
N GLN A 90 14.79 -7.81 -10.62
CA GLN A 90 15.91 -7.19 -11.31
C GLN A 90 16.90 -8.23 -11.87
N GLU A 91 17.24 -9.26 -11.11
CA GLU A 91 18.07 -10.40 -11.56
C GLU A 91 17.46 -11.08 -12.80
N PHE A 92 16.13 -11.09 -12.90
CA PHE A 92 15.40 -11.61 -14.06
C PHE A 92 15.22 -10.58 -15.19
N GLY A 93 15.72 -9.35 -15.04
CA GLY A 93 15.62 -8.28 -16.02
C GLY A 93 14.25 -7.60 -16.10
N LEU A 94 13.46 -7.64 -15.04
CA LEU A 94 12.20 -6.92 -14.93
C LEU A 94 12.44 -5.54 -14.32
N HIS A 95 11.77 -4.52 -14.88
CA HIS A 95 11.70 -3.19 -14.27
C HIS A 95 10.88 -3.25 -12.97
N THR A 96 11.38 -2.59 -11.92
CA THR A 96 10.81 -2.67 -10.57
C THR A 96 10.27 -1.32 -10.11
N THR A 97 9.04 -1.34 -9.60
CA THR A 97 8.37 -0.14 -9.09
C THR A 97 7.79 -0.42 -7.70
N ILE A 98 7.91 0.55 -6.80
CA ILE A 98 7.18 0.54 -5.53
C ILE A 98 6.13 1.65 -5.51
N ASP A 99 4.94 1.34 -4.99
CA ASP A 99 3.85 2.26 -4.76
C ASP A 99 3.67 2.46 -3.25
N THR A 100 4.09 3.60 -2.71
CA THR A 100 4.20 3.83 -1.28
C THR A 100 3.81 5.25 -0.88
N CYS A 101 3.30 5.41 0.36
CA CYS A 101 3.21 6.71 1.00
C CYS A 101 4.48 7.10 1.78
N GLY A 102 5.48 6.25 1.84
CA GLY A 102 6.72 6.50 2.53
C GLY A 102 6.63 6.57 4.05
N TYR A 103 5.54 6.10 4.66
CA TYR A 103 5.42 6.07 6.12
C TYR A 103 6.12 4.84 6.72
N ALA A 104 7.43 4.86 6.68
CA ALA A 104 8.29 3.80 7.20
C ALA A 104 9.52 4.38 7.88
N ASP A 105 10.26 3.57 8.62
CA ASP A 105 11.57 4.03 9.08
C ASP A 105 12.58 4.09 7.91
N SER A 106 13.66 4.85 8.12
CA SER A 106 14.63 5.10 7.06
C SER A 106 15.40 3.86 6.61
N LYS A 107 15.58 2.87 7.51
CA LYS A 107 16.29 1.62 7.17
C LYS A 107 15.44 0.75 6.25
N ALA A 108 14.14 0.63 6.56
CA ALA A 108 13.18 -0.08 5.73
C ALA A 108 13.13 0.52 4.31
N LEU A 109 13.06 1.85 4.23
CA LEU A 109 13.09 2.56 2.94
C LEU A 109 14.39 2.30 2.18
N GLN A 110 15.55 2.48 2.82
CA GLN A 110 16.86 2.29 2.17
C GLN A 110 17.02 0.86 1.63
N LEU A 111 16.67 -0.15 2.44
CA LEU A 111 16.74 -1.56 2.03
C LEU A 111 15.97 -1.83 0.73
N VAL A 112 14.78 -1.27 0.62
CA VAL A 112 13.92 -1.48 -0.55
C VAL A 112 14.42 -0.67 -1.76
N LEU A 113 14.89 0.57 -1.55
CA LEU A 113 15.35 1.44 -2.64
C LEU A 113 16.55 0.89 -3.42
N GLU A 114 17.36 -0.01 -2.84
CA GLU A 114 18.45 -0.68 -3.54
C GLU A 114 18.00 -1.49 -4.76
N HIS A 115 16.72 -1.85 -4.80
CA HIS A 115 16.12 -2.73 -5.79
C HIS A 115 14.91 -2.10 -6.51
N VAL A 116 14.86 -0.77 -6.58
CA VAL A 116 13.73 -0.04 -7.18
C VAL A 116 14.22 0.87 -8.31
N ASP A 117 13.62 0.72 -9.49
CA ASP A 117 13.87 1.59 -10.64
C ASP A 117 12.97 2.84 -10.62
N LEU A 118 11.74 2.71 -10.07
CA LEU A 118 10.76 3.78 -10.01
C LEU A 118 9.97 3.77 -8.69
N VAL A 119 9.82 4.92 -8.08
CA VAL A 119 8.94 5.12 -6.92
C VAL A 119 7.69 5.91 -7.34
N LEU A 120 6.51 5.34 -7.12
CA LEU A 120 5.24 6.06 -7.12
C LEU A 120 4.99 6.54 -5.68
N TYR A 121 5.15 7.83 -5.45
CA TYR A 121 5.18 8.38 -4.10
C TYR A 121 3.95 9.22 -3.77
N ASP A 122 3.14 8.75 -2.82
CA ASP A 122 1.88 9.40 -2.44
C ASP A 122 2.08 10.48 -1.38
N ILE A 123 1.75 11.73 -1.72
CA ILE A 123 1.57 12.83 -0.78
C ILE A 123 0.07 13.10 -0.61
N LYS A 124 -0.45 13.01 0.62
CA LYS A 124 -1.89 13.19 0.87
C LYS A 124 -2.24 14.59 1.35
N HIS A 125 -1.36 15.25 2.09
CA HIS A 125 -1.52 16.64 2.50
C HIS A 125 -0.17 17.22 2.93
N MET A 126 0.12 18.48 2.54
CA MET A 126 1.38 19.16 2.87
C MET A 126 1.36 19.80 4.27
N GLU A 127 0.19 20.06 4.84
CA GLU A 127 0.06 20.55 6.21
C GLU A 127 -0.06 19.38 7.18
N ASP A 128 0.79 19.33 8.21
CA ASP A 128 0.93 18.21 9.15
C ASP A 128 -0.37 17.95 9.93
N GLU A 129 -1.02 19.01 10.41
CA GLU A 129 -2.25 18.88 11.21
C GLU A 129 -3.42 18.34 10.36
N ALA A 130 -3.58 18.83 9.14
CA ALA A 130 -4.59 18.33 8.22
C ALA A 130 -4.30 16.88 7.82
N HIS A 131 -3.03 16.53 7.60
CA HIS A 131 -2.61 15.15 7.35
C HIS A 131 -2.97 14.23 8.53
N ARG A 132 -2.68 14.65 9.78
CA ARG A 132 -3.05 13.88 10.99
C ARG A 132 -4.55 13.68 11.12
N ARG A 133 -5.35 14.70 10.86
CA ARG A 133 -6.82 14.59 10.93
C ARG A 133 -7.38 13.56 9.96
N THR A 134 -6.78 13.42 8.79
CA THR A 134 -7.30 12.57 7.71
C THR A 134 -6.70 11.17 7.69
N THR A 135 -5.42 11.02 8.08
CA THR A 135 -4.69 9.75 8.01
C THR A 135 -4.35 9.14 9.37
N GLY A 136 -4.45 9.93 10.44
CA GLY A 136 -4.08 9.53 11.80
C GLY A 136 -2.60 9.69 12.13
N VAL A 137 -1.74 10.08 11.17
CA VAL A 137 -0.28 10.18 11.36
C VAL A 137 0.29 11.49 10.84
N SER A 138 1.47 11.87 11.33
CA SER A 138 2.22 13.03 10.84
C SER A 138 2.78 12.79 9.45
N ASN A 139 2.80 13.83 8.61
CA ASN A 139 3.46 13.80 7.30
C ASN A 139 4.97 14.02 7.37
N LYS A 140 5.55 14.41 8.52
CA LYS A 140 6.98 14.74 8.64
C LYS A 140 7.90 13.62 8.16
N ARG A 141 7.61 12.38 8.56
CA ARG A 141 8.36 11.19 8.12
C ARG A 141 8.20 10.96 6.63
N ILE A 142 7.00 11.13 6.11
CA ILE A 142 6.69 11.00 4.68
C ILE A 142 7.51 12.00 3.86
N LEU A 143 7.52 13.28 4.26
CA LEU A 143 8.27 14.32 3.56
C LEU A 143 9.79 14.10 3.66
N ALA A 144 10.29 13.68 4.82
CA ALA A 144 11.70 13.32 5.01
C ALA A 144 12.12 12.12 4.13
N ASN A 145 11.26 11.11 4.02
CA ASN A 145 11.51 9.94 3.18
C ASN A 145 11.41 10.27 1.68
N ALA A 146 10.54 11.20 1.25
CA ALA A 146 10.53 11.69 -0.12
C ALA A 146 11.88 12.35 -0.50
N LEU A 147 12.45 13.15 0.42
CA LEU A 147 13.79 13.73 0.24
C LEU A 147 14.87 12.64 0.15
N ALA A 148 14.78 11.60 0.96
CA ALA A 148 15.72 10.47 0.92
C ALA A 148 15.66 9.72 -0.42
N VAL A 149 14.45 9.47 -0.97
CA VAL A 149 14.28 8.87 -2.31
C VAL A 149 14.93 9.74 -3.39
N ALA A 150 14.65 11.05 -3.37
CA ALA A 150 15.24 11.98 -4.33
C ALA A 150 16.77 12.01 -4.23
N SER A 151 17.31 12.01 -3.00
CA SER A 151 18.76 12.01 -2.73
C SER A 151 19.45 10.71 -3.17
N ALA A 152 18.72 9.59 -3.15
CA ALA A 152 19.23 8.30 -3.65
C ALA A 152 19.31 8.24 -5.19
N GLY A 153 18.78 9.23 -5.90
CA GLY A 153 18.78 9.28 -7.35
C GLY A 153 17.82 8.31 -8.04
N VAL A 154 16.92 7.69 -7.29
CA VAL A 154 15.90 6.80 -7.83
C VAL A 154 14.81 7.63 -8.52
N SER A 155 14.36 7.20 -9.69
CA SER A 155 13.27 7.86 -10.41
C SER A 155 12.00 7.91 -9.54
N MET A 156 11.34 9.07 -9.49
CA MET A 156 10.13 9.26 -8.69
C MET A 156 9.03 9.97 -9.49
N ILE A 157 7.83 9.45 -9.40
CA ILE A 157 6.60 10.14 -9.78
C ILE A 157 5.86 10.45 -8.47
N MET A 158 5.67 11.73 -8.19
CA MET A 158 4.86 12.14 -7.05
C MET A 158 3.38 12.06 -7.40
N ARG A 159 2.55 11.61 -6.47
CA ARG A 159 1.11 11.49 -6.68
C ARG A 159 0.35 12.18 -5.55
N LEU A 160 -0.73 12.84 -5.89
CA LEU A 160 -1.66 13.46 -4.95
C LEU A 160 -3.06 12.94 -5.22
N PRO A 161 -3.55 11.95 -4.44
CA PRO A 161 -4.96 11.54 -4.48
C PRO A 161 -5.85 12.70 -4.01
N LEU A 162 -6.69 13.23 -4.90
CA LEU A 162 -7.57 14.38 -4.62
C LEU A 162 -8.90 13.92 -4.04
N ILE A 163 -9.18 14.34 -2.82
CA ILE A 163 -10.46 14.09 -2.13
C ILE A 163 -11.12 15.43 -1.89
N SER A 164 -12.29 15.64 -2.54
CA SER A 164 -12.99 16.90 -2.49
C SER A 164 -13.34 17.33 -1.05
N GLY A 165 -13.06 18.60 -0.74
CA GLY A 165 -13.26 19.19 0.57
C GLY A 165 -12.26 18.76 1.64
N ILE A 166 -11.26 17.92 1.30
CA ILE A 166 -10.26 17.42 2.26
C ILE A 166 -8.86 17.92 1.90
N ASN A 167 -8.37 17.63 0.69
CA ASN A 167 -7.00 17.95 0.29
C ASN A 167 -6.89 18.59 -1.10
N ASP A 168 -8.02 18.91 -1.73
CA ASP A 168 -8.13 19.49 -3.07
C ASP A 168 -8.00 21.01 -3.12
N SER A 169 -7.66 21.66 -2.00
CA SER A 169 -7.44 23.10 -1.99
C SER A 169 -6.26 23.48 -2.90
N GLU A 170 -6.41 24.60 -3.60
CA GLU A 170 -5.38 25.16 -4.47
C GLU A 170 -4.03 25.32 -3.74
N GLU A 171 -4.06 25.75 -2.49
CA GLU A 171 -2.87 25.89 -1.67
C GLU A 171 -2.16 24.55 -1.43
N ASN A 172 -2.90 23.47 -1.11
CA ASN A 172 -2.31 22.16 -0.93
C ASN A 172 -1.68 21.63 -2.23
N VAL A 173 -2.37 21.78 -3.35
CA VAL A 173 -1.86 21.38 -4.68
C VAL A 173 -0.59 22.17 -5.03
N ARG A 174 -0.59 23.51 -4.85
CA ARG A 174 0.58 24.35 -5.10
C ARG A 174 1.77 24.00 -4.21
N ARG A 175 1.55 23.75 -2.92
CA ARG A 175 2.60 23.33 -1.98
C ARG A 175 3.18 21.97 -2.37
N THR A 176 2.34 21.02 -2.77
CA THR A 176 2.80 19.71 -3.26
C THR A 176 3.64 19.85 -4.52
N ALA A 177 3.20 20.70 -5.47
CA ALA A 177 3.96 20.94 -6.70
C ALA A 177 5.33 21.62 -6.43
N ARG A 178 5.39 22.61 -5.53
CA ARG A 178 6.68 23.22 -5.13
C ARG A 178 7.59 22.19 -4.49
N PHE A 179 7.09 21.38 -3.59
CA PHE A 179 7.87 20.32 -2.96
C PHE A 179 8.40 19.32 -3.98
N ALA A 180 7.58 18.89 -4.95
CA ALA A 180 8.04 18.05 -6.05
C ALA A 180 9.17 18.72 -6.85
N GLN A 181 9.04 20.00 -7.16
CA GLN A 181 10.05 20.80 -7.87
C GLN A 181 11.37 20.90 -7.08
N GLU A 182 11.29 21.17 -5.77
CA GLU A 182 12.45 21.22 -4.86
C GLU A 182 13.21 19.89 -4.80
N LEU A 183 12.51 18.77 -4.93
CA LEU A 183 13.10 17.44 -5.01
C LEU A 183 13.59 17.05 -6.41
N GLY A 184 13.42 17.91 -7.42
CA GLY A 184 13.77 17.60 -8.81
C GLY A 184 12.81 16.59 -9.47
N VAL A 185 11.66 16.33 -8.88
CA VAL A 185 10.64 15.43 -9.45
C VAL A 185 9.97 16.10 -10.64
N ARG A 186 10.00 15.43 -11.79
CA ARG A 186 9.51 16.00 -13.07
C ARG A 186 8.02 15.76 -13.31
N ARG A 187 7.41 14.85 -12.56
CA ARG A 187 6.01 14.45 -12.76
C ARG A 187 5.26 14.41 -11.45
N LEU A 188 4.15 15.15 -11.39
CA LEU A 188 3.16 15.09 -10.31
C LEU A 188 1.82 14.67 -10.92
N ASP A 189 1.31 13.53 -10.50
CA ASP A 189 0.01 13.02 -10.94
C ASP A 189 -1.07 13.39 -9.91
N LEU A 190 -2.12 14.05 -10.37
CA LEU A 190 -3.32 14.32 -9.59
C LEU A 190 -4.31 13.18 -9.83
N LEU A 191 -4.59 12.38 -8.81
CA LEU A 191 -5.43 11.18 -8.94
C LEU A 191 -6.84 11.49 -8.45
N PRO A 192 -7.86 11.45 -9.32
CA PRO A 192 -9.25 11.61 -8.88
C PRO A 192 -9.63 10.54 -7.85
N TYR A 193 -10.38 10.95 -6.83
CA TYR A 193 -10.88 10.03 -5.82
C TYR A 193 -11.83 8.99 -6.43
N HIS A 194 -11.69 7.76 -5.97
CA HIS A 194 -12.57 6.63 -6.31
C HIS A 194 -12.86 5.75 -5.08
N ARG A 195 -13.97 5.02 -5.11
CA ARG A 195 -14.45 4.19 -3.98
C ARG A 195 -14.04 2.70 -4.05
N PHE A 196 -13.10 2.32 -4.89
CA PHE A 196 -12.72 0.90 -5.06
C PHE A 196 -12.22 0.24 -3.77
N GLY A 197 -11.69 1.01 -2.82
CA GLY A 197 -11.20 0.50 -1.54
C GLY A 197 -12.27 0.29 -0.46
N THR A 198 -13.55 0.64 -0.69
CA THR A 198 -14.59 0.58 0.37
C THR A 198 -14.86 -0.83 0.88
N SER A 199 -14.75 -1.85 0.01
CA SER A 199 -14.88 -3.25 0.39
C SER A 199 -13.91 -3.68 1.49
N LYS A 200 -12.69 -3.13 1.52
CA LYS A 200 -11.70 -3.40 2.58
C LYS A 200 -12.20 -2.98 3.96
N TYR A 201 -12.94 -1.88 4.04
CA TYR A 201 -13.54 -1.42 5.30
C TYR A 201 -14.65 -2.34 5.76
N THR A 202 -15.55 -2.74 4.85
CA THR A 202 -16.62 -3.70 5.14
C THR A 202 -16.04 -5.02 5.62
N ASN A 203 -15.04 -5.57 4.96
CA ASN A 203 -14.38 -6.82 5.31
C ASN A 203 -13.70 -6.78 6.70
N LEU A 204 -13.29 -5.59 7.15
CA LEU A 204 -12.69 -5.36 8.46
C LEU A 204 -13.71 -4.91 9.51
N ASP A 205 -15.00 -4.90 9.18
CA ASP A 205 -16.09 -4.39 10.05
C ASP A 205 -15.82 -2.95 10.50
N ARG A 206 -15.27 -2.13 9.59
CA ARG A 206 -14.97 -0.72 9.82
C ARG A 206 -15.90 0.17 9.01
N ARG A 207 -16.33 1.26 9.63
CA ARG A 207 -17.12 2.28 8.91
C ARG A 207 -16.21 3.07 7.97
N TYR A 208 -16.60 3.14 6.70
CA TYR A 208 -16.00 4.09 5.75
C TYR A 208 -16.47 5.52 6.08
N ARG A 209 -15.56 6.49 6.11
CA ARG A 209 -15.85 7.85 6.60
C ARG A 209 -15.76 8.94 5.53
N LEU A 210 -15.41 8.58 4.28
CA LEU A 210 -15.34 9.50 3.15
C LEU A 210 -16.55 9.36 2.25
#